data_ce8eaa6a3167b651b44bf90d5fc93f17
#
_entry.id   ce8eaa6a3167b651b44bf90d5fc93f17
#
_cell.length_a   1.000
_cell.length_b   1.000
_cell.length_c   1.000
_cell.angle_alpha   90.00
_cell.angle_beta   90.00
_cell.angle_gamma   90.00
#
_symmetry.space_group_name_H-M   'P 1'
#
loop_
_entity.id
_entity.type
_entity.pdbx_description
1 polymer ?
#
loop_
_entity_poly.entity_id
_entity_poly.type
_entity_poly.pdbx_seq_one_letter_code
_entity_poly.pdbx_strand_id
1 'polypeptide(L)'
;MLLCLLIAGCSTVPVQEEAGLKRATAEELASLLRQREAAIHTMKGLFSAKVRGGLIPISTRVEGAVYYRRPNAMRLRGFTPIGGELFEFVQVDDLYMLRLPTMGKVLTGRQLEMGEMGKLARPFELSVWAMGGVLGTSAIGKDETMKLVEEGPRYRLDVFGPRPGAASTDSQLLRRMWFDRRTLLVVQEERVNGSGETDASIQYEDFRSIGEQAPAATGNPDSRLLRPFKISLEDGRGQGSVQVTFHEIISNQELKNEDLGRVSGRPSPPGSAS
;
A
#
# COMPACT_ATOMS: atom_id res chain seq x y z
N MET A 1 -33.91 8.94 66.84
CA MET A 1 -34.24 8.13 65.66
C MET A 1 -33.90 8.96 64.42
N LEU A 2 -32.72 8.76 63.87
CA LEU A 2 -32.15 9.54 62.76
C LEU A 2 -32.24 8.75 61.48
N LEU A 3 -33.07 9.21 60.53
CA LEU A 3 -33.34 8.53 59.26
C LEU A 3 -32.35 9.06 58.20
N CYS A 4 -31.33 8.24 57.85
CA CYS A 4 -30.41 8.55 56.75
C CYS A 4 -31.05 8.16 55.40
N LEU A 5 -31.44 9.16 54.59
CA LEU A 5 -31.79 8.97 53.18
C LEU A 5 -30.53 8.76 52.34
N LEU A 6 -30.32 7.57 51.85
CA LEU A 6 -29.33 7.24 50.80
C LEU A 6 -29.89 7.64 49.44
N ILE A 7 -29.40 8.73 48.86
CA ILE A 7 -29.68 9.11 47.47
C ILE A 7 -28.68 8.35 46.58
N ALA A 8 -29.16 7.27 45.93
CA ALA A 8 -28.45 6.58 44.87
C ALA A 8 -28.47 7.45 43.62
N GLY A 9 -27.42 8.26 43.40
CA GLY A 9 -27.22 8.96 42.15
C GLY A 9 -26.76 7.99 41.05
N CYS A 10 -27.65 7.65 40.10
CA CYS A 10 -27.27 7.03 38.86
C CYS A 10 -26.40 8.06 38.07
N SER A 11 -25.09 7.88 38.07
CA SER A 11 -24.22 8.59 37.14
C SER A 11 -24.45 7.99 35.72
N THR A 12 -25.28 8.64 34.93
CA THR A 12 -25.32 8.41 33.49
C THR A 12 -23.96 8.85 32.95
N VAL A 13 -23.11 7.86 32.62
CA VAL A 13 -21.90 8.12 31.83
C VAL A 13 -22.40 8.75 30.53
N PRO A 14 -21.99 9.98 30.19
CA PRO A 14 -22.38 10.57 28.92
C PRO A 14 -21.82 9.67 27.82
N VAL A 15 -22.69 9.10 27.00
CA VAL A 15 -22.32 8.51 25.74
C VAL A 15 -21.64 9.64 24.96
N GLN A 16 -20.33 9.59 24.87
CA GLN A 16 -19.56 10.56 24.10
C GLN A 16 -20.10 10.45 22.67
N GLU A 17 -20.88 11.42 22.25
CA GLU A 17 -21.42 11.53 20.90
C GLU A 17 -20.29 11.25 19.92
N GLU A 18 -20.49 10.28 19.02
CA GLU A 18 -19.61 9.98 17.89
C GLU A 18 -19.61 11.12 16.86
N ALA A 19 -19.66 12.35 17.36
CA ALA A 19 -19.68 13.57 16.56
C ALA A 19 -18.45 13.62 15.66
N GLY A 20 -18.69 13.61 14.37
CA GLY A 20 -17.65 13.67 13.33
C GLY A 20 -17.28 12.35 12.66
N LEU A 21 -17.90 11.21 13.02
CA LEU A 21 -17.71 9.98 12.27
C LEU A 21 -18.55 9.99 10.99
N LYS A 22 -17.90 9.79 9.84
CA LYS A 22 -18.59 9.68 8.55
C LYS A 22 -19.26 8.31 8.44
N ARG A 23 -20.42 8.27 7.77
CA ARG A 23 -21.07 7.03 7.36
C ARG A 23 -20.66 6.73 5.93
N ALA A 24 -20.42 5.45 5.64
CA ALA A 24 -20.12 4.99 4.29
C ALA A 24 -20.55 3.54 4.10
N THR A 25 -20.96 3.18 2.90
CA THR A 25 -21.21 1.81 2.47
C THR A 25 -19.92 1.17 1.92
N ALA A 26 -19.94 -0.15 1.70
CA ALA A 26 -18.81 -0.85 1.07
C ALA A 26 -18.54 -0.30 -0.34
N GLU A 27 -19.59 -0.03 -1.11
CA GLU A 27 -19.51 0.49 -2.48
C GLU A 27 -18.93 1.90 -2.52
N GLU A 28 -19.30 2.76 -1.57
CA GLU A 28 -18.74 4.11 -1.43
C GLU A 28 -17.25 4.05 -1.09
N LEU A 29 -16.83 3.19 -0.16
CA LEU A 29 -15.41 2.99 0.17
C LEU A 29 -14.63 2.45 -1.04
N ALA A 30 -15.18 1.48 -1.77
CA ALA A 30 -14.57 0.97 -3.00
C ALA A 30 -14.49 2.05 -4.08
N SER A 31 -15.49 2.92 -4.19
CA SER A 31 -15.47 4.05 -5.12
C SER A 31 -14.37 5.05 -4.76
N LEU A 32 -14.21 5.38 -3.47
CA LEU A 32 -13.13 6.24 -2.99
C LEU A 32 -11.75 5.66 -3.30
N LEU A 33 -11.55 4.33 -3.14
CA LEU A 33 -10.29 3.68 -3.51
C LEU A 33 -10.00 3.85 -4.99
N ARG A 34 -10.97 3.56 -5.86
CA ARG A 34 -10.82 3.73 -7.33
C ARG A 34 -10.53 5.18 -7.72
N GLN A 35 -11.21 6.15 -7.11
CA GLN A 35 -10.96 7.58 -7.37
C GLN A 35 -9.55 7.99 -6.96
N ARG A 36 -9.09 7.56 -5.80
CA ARG A 36 -7.74 7.83 -5.31
C ARG A 36 -6.67 7.19 -6.18
N GLU A 37 -6.89 5.97 -6.64
CA GLU A 37 -6.03 5.31 -7.61
C GLU A 37 -6.00 6.07 -8.94
N ALA A 38 -7.16 6.42 -9.48
CA ALA A 38 -7.29 7.12 -10.75
C ALA A 38 -6.63 8.50 -10.75
N ALA A 39 -6.52 9.13 -9.59
CA ALA A 39 -5.92 10.46 -9.45
C ALA A 39 -4.39 10.50 -9.64
N ILE A 40 -3.71 9.33 -9.62
CA ILE A 40 -2.26 9.24 -9.85
C ILE A 40 -1.99 8.57 -11.20
N HIS A 41 -1.46 9.34 -12.15
CA HIS A 41 -0.98 8.83 -13.43
C HIS A 41 0.51 8.54 -13.41
N THR A 42 1.27 9.42 -12.77
CA THR A 42 2.70 9.26 -12.53
C THR A 42 3.03 9.66 -11.11
N MET A 43 4.09 9.08 -10.57
CA MET A 43 4.63 9.43 -9.26
C MET A 43 6.14 9.27 -9.24
N LYS A 44 6.80 10.24 -8.59
CA LYS A 44 8.19 10.16 -8.17
C LYS A 44 8.21 10.35 -6.66
N GLY A 45 8.95 9.50 -5.94
CA GLY A 45 9.10 9.63 -4.49
C GLY A 45 10.53 9.37 -4.05
N LEU A 46 10.96 10.12 -3.04
CA LEU A 46 12.22 9.89 -2.33
C LEU A 46 11.89 9.41 -0.92
N PHE A 47 12.55 8.37 -0.48
CA PHE A 47 12.26 7.75 0.81
C PHE A 47 13.50 7.22 1.51
N SER A 48 13.42 7.07 2.82
CA SER A 48 14.28 6.19 3.59
C SER A 48 13.49 4.98 4.06
N ALA A 49 14.14 3.81 4.12
CA ALA A 49 13.54 2.60 4.63
C ALA A 49 14.44 1.93 5.65
N LYS A 50 13.82 1.31 6.67
CA LYS A 50 14.46 0.32 7.55
C LYS A 50 13.95 -1.04 7.17
N VAL A 51 14.85 -1.93 6.77
CA VAL A 51 14.53 -3.29 6.36
C VAL A 51 15.14 -4.26 7.37
N ARG A 52 14.34 -5.21 7.85
CA ARG A 52 14.78 -6.28 8.75
C ARG A 52 14.22 -7.61 8.23
N GLY A 53 15.01 -8.66 8.33
CA GLY A 53 14.60 -10.02 7.97
C GLY A 53 15.17 -10.52 6.64
N GLY A 54 14.83 -11.75 6.28
CA GLY A 54 15.40 -12.44 5.13
C GLY A 54 16.88 -12.75 5.34
N LEU A 55 17.72 -12.36 4.38
CA LEU A 55 19.19 -12.49 4.48
C LEU A 55 19.85 -11.32 5.24
N ILE A 56 19.06 -10.37 5.76
CA ILE A 56 19.55 -9.19 6.48
C ILE A 56 19.22 -9.37 7.96
N PRO A 57 20.11 -9.98 8.75
CA PRO A 57 19.85 -10.25 10.17
C PRO A 57 19.86 -8.97 11.02
N ILE A 58 20.44 -7.89 10.51
CA ILE A 58 20.54 -6.59 11.18
C ILE A 58 19.67 -5.59 10.40
N SER A 59 18.93 -4.76 11.13
CA SER A 59 18.15 -3.68 10.50
C SER A 59 19.07 -2.77 9.68
N THR A 60 18.85 -2.74 8.37
CA THR A 60 19.64 -1.93 7.44
C THR A 60 18.81 -0.72 7.00
N ARG A 61 19.44 0.46 7.05
CA ARG A 61 18.87 1.69 6.48
C ARG A 61 19.20 1.76 4.99
N VAL A 62 18.17 2.04 4.22
CA VAL A 62 18.22 2.19 2.76
C VAL A 62 17.66 3.56 2.42
N GLU A 63 18.36 4.33 1.62
CA GLU A 63 17.82 5.52 0.96
C GLU A 63 17.34 5.09 -0.43
N GLY A 64 16.21 5.63 -0.90
CA GLY A 64 15.65 5.13 -2.14
C GLY A 64 14.84 6.13 -2.93
N ALA A 65 14.58 5.75 -4.18
CA ALA A 65 13.71 6.47 -5.08
C ALA A 65 12.72 5.50 -5.73
N VAL A 66 11.49 5.93 -5.87
CA VAL A 66 10.45 5.22 -6.61
C VAL A 66 9.96 6.08 -7.75
N TYR A 67 9.75 5.46 -8.91
CA TYR A 67 9.14 6.04 -10.11
C TYR A 67 7.99 5.13 -10.52
N TYR A 68 6.83 5.70 -10.76
CA TYR A 68 5.63 4.97 -11.16
C TYR A 68 4.92 5.67 -12.29
N ARG A 69 4.42 4.91 -13.25
CA ARG A 69 3.52 5.36 -14.32
C ARG A 69 2.46 4.30 -14.57
N ARG A 70 1.21 4.74 -14.55
CA ARG A 70 0.09 3.86 -14.88
C ARG A 70 0.21 3.28 -16.30
N PRO A 71 -0.36 2.10 -16.52
CA PRO A 71 -1.04 1.29 -15.52
C PRO A 71 -0.10 0.48 -14.61
N ASN A 72 1.05 0.01 -15.09
CA ASN A 72 1.84 -1.01 -14.43
C ASN A 72 3.36 -0.83 -14.62
N ALA A 73 3.86 0.39 -14.76
CA ALA A 73 5.30 0.63 -14.84
C ALA A 73 5.82 1.20 -13.52
N MET A 74 6.77 0.51 -12.90
CA MET A 74 7.39 0.94 -11.64
C MET A 74 8.89 0.64 -11.67
N ARG A 75 9.67 1.59 -11.13
CA ARG A 75 11.08 1.41 -10.82
C ARG A 75 11.33 1.80 -9.37
N LEU A 76 11.96 0.92 -8.63
CA LEU A 76 12.36 1.13 -7.25
C LEU A 76 13.88 0.95 -7.16
N ARG A 77 14.58 1.94 -6.62
CA ARG A 77 16.02 1.88 -6.40
C ARG A 77 16.35 2.08 -4.94
N GLY A 78 17.27 1.30 -4.42
CA GLY A 78 17.74 1.42 -3.05
C GLY A 78 19.26 1.60 -3.00
N PHE A 79 19.70 2.48 -2.10
CA PHE A 79 21.10 2.86 -1.93
C PHE A 79 21.50 2.74 -0.46
N THR A 80 22.77 2.47 -0.22
CA THR A 80 23.36 2.66 1.10
C THR A 80 23.37 4.15 1.46
N PRO A 81 23.44 4.53 2.75
CA PRO A 81 23.56 5.94 3.15
C PRO A 81 24.79 6.67 2.56
N ILE A 82 25.80 5.92 2.11
CA ILE A 82 27.02 6.45 1.46
C ILE A 82 26.94 6.42 -0.07
N GLY A 83 25.77 6.10 -0.66
CA GLY A 83 25.50 6.23 -2.10
C GLY A 83 25.72 4.97 -2.96
N GLY A 84 26.18 3.84 -2.38
CA GLY A 84 26.30 2.58 -3.13
C GLY A 84 24.93 1.98 -3.46
N GLU A 85 24.69 1.56 -4.71
CA GLU A 85 23.41 0.93 -5.10
C GLU A 85 23.31 -0.48 -4.52
N LEU A 86 22.24 -0.74 -3.76
CA LEU A 86 21.91 -2.02 -3.15
C LEU A 86 21.08 -2.87 -4.07
N PHE A 87 20.05 -2.27 -4.67
CA PHE A 87 19.16 -2.94 -5.59
C PHE A 87 18.49 -1.97 -6.54
N GLU A 88 18.06 -2.51 -7.67
CA GLU A 88 17.14 -1.89 -8.61
C GLU A 88 16.07 -2.91 -8.97
N PHE A 89 14.83 -2.56 -8.74
CA PHE A 89 13.65 -3.32 -9.17
C PHE A 89 12.92 -2.54 -10.24
N VAL A 90 12.67 -3.17 -11.38
CA VAL A 90 11.91 -2.61 -12.49
C VAL A 90 10.76 -3.57 -12.79
N GLN A 91 9.55 -3.03 -12.87
CA GLN A 91 8.37 -3.75 -13.31
C GLN A 91 7.74 -3.01 -14.48
N VAL A 92 7.38 -3.75 -15.52
CA VAL A 92 6.60 -3.24 -16.66
C VAL A 92 5.57 -4.30 -17.00
N ASP A 93 4.30 -3.97 -16.83
CA ASP A 93 3.17 -4.89 -16.95
C ASP A 93 3.33 -6.09 -15.99
N ASP A 94 3.40 -7.30 -16.49
CA ASP A 94 3.58 -8.56 -15.75
C ASP A 94 5.04 -9.00 -15.61
N LEU A 95 5.97 -8.26 -16.23
CA LEU A 95 7.39 -8.59 -16.22
C LEU A 95 8.14 -7.78 -15.16
N TYR A 96 9.09 -8.41 -14.48
CA TYR A 96 9.98 -7.73 -13.57
C TYR A 96 11.46 -8.06 -13.83
N MET A 97 12.31 -7.15 -13.39
CA MET A 97 13.76 -7.34 -13.24
C MET A 97 14.17 -6.85 -11.86
N LEU A 98 14.89 -7.68 -11.12
CA LEU A 98 15.56 -7.31 -9.87
C LEU A 98 17.06 -7.44 -10.05
N ARG A 99 17.79 -6.33 -9.98
CA ARG A 99 19.23 -6.28 -10.01
C ARG A 99 19.77 -6.07 -8.58
N LEU A 100 20.73 -6.91 -8.19
CA LEU A 100 21.40 -6.89 -6.89
C LEU A 100 22.91 -6.70 -7.13
N PRO A 101 23.43 -5.47 -7.31
CA PRO A 101 24.82 -5.22 -7.69
C PRO A 101 25.83 -5.80 -6.71
N THR A 102 25.56 -5.70 -5.40
CA THR A 102 26.45 -6.24 -4.36
C THR A 102 26.59 -7.77 -4.40
N MET A 103 25.63 -8.47 -4.99
CA MET A 103 25.64 -9.93 -5.17
C MET A 103 25.98 -10.36 -6.59
N GLY A 104 26.17 -9.41 -7.52
CA GLY A 104 26.37 -9.70 -8.94
C GLY A 104 25.19 -10.43 -9.59
N LYS A 105 23.96 -10.31 -9.06
CA LYS A 105 22.78 -11.06 -9.51
C LYS A 105 21.81 -10.15 -10.24
N VAL A 106 21.21 -10.71 -11.30
CA VAL A 106 20.03 -10.15 -11.99
C VAL A 106 19.00 -11.28 -12.08
N LEU A 107 17.81 -11.01 -11.57
CA LEU A 107 16.67 -11.92 -11.57
C LEU A 107 15.59 -11.29 -12.45
N THR A 108 14.99 -12.08 -13.33
CA THR A 108 13.89 -11.66 -14.20
C THR A 108 12.80 -12.71 -14.18
N GLY A 109 11.56 -12.30 -14.35
CA GLY A 109 10.42 -13.22 -14.36
C GLY A 109 9.10 -12.49 -14.51
N ARG A 110 8.02 -13.22 -14.27
CA ARG A 110 6.67 -12.66 -14.20
C ARG A 110 6.28 -12.36 -12.76
N GLN A 111 5.44 -11.36 -12.56
CA GLN A 111 5.00 -10.93 -11.22
C GLN A 111 4.38 -12.06 -10.40
N LEU A 112 3.64 -12.98 -11.03
CA LEU A 112 3.05 -14.14 -10.38
C LEU A 112 4.09 -15.14 -9.84
N GLU A 113 5.30 -15.13 -10.39
CA GLU A 113 6.40 -16.05 -10.04
C GLU A 113 7.30 -15.46 -8.91
N MET A 114 7.06 -14.23 -8.48
CA MET A 114 7.89 -13.60 -7.43
C MET A 114 7.87 -14.38 -6.12
N GLY A 115 6.73 -14.97 -5.76
CA GLY A 115 6.61 -15.81 -4.56
C GLY A 115 7.49 -17.07 -4.58
N GLU A 116 7.87 -17.56 -5.75
CA GLU A 116 8.75 -18.73 -5.93
C GLU A 116 10.24 -18.41 -5.69
N MET A 117 10.62 -17.13 -5.73
CA MET A 117 12.00 -16.70 -5.48
C MET A 117 12.46 -16.85 -4.02
N GLY A 118 11.57 -17.34 -3.16
CA GLY A 118 11.88 -17.71 -1.79
C GLY A 118 12.29 -16.53 -0.90
N LYS A 119 13.13 -16.81 0.10
CA LYS A 119 13.52 -15.82 1.14
C LYS A 119 14.19 -14.54 0.62
N LEU A 120 14.77 -14.57 -0.60
CA LEU A 120 15.38 -13.39 -1.21
C LEU A 120 14.36 -12.39 -1.73
N ALA A 121 13.23 -12.88 -2.27
CA ALA A 121 12.20 -12.03 -2.86
C ALA A 121 11.30 -11.38 -1.82
N ARG A 122 11.14 -11.99 -0.65
CA ARG A 122 10.17 -11.55 0.35
C ARG A 122 10.32 -10.07 0.76
N PRO A 123 11.51 -9.52 1.06
CA PRO A 123 11.64 -8.10 1.37
C PRO A 123 11.22 -7.19 0.19
N PHE A 124 11.43 -7.63 -1.05
CA PHE A 124 11.02 -6.86 -2.24
C PHE A 124 9.53 -6.94 -2.46
N GLU A 125 8.93 -8.12 -2.31
CA GLU A 125 7.48 -8.30 -2.35
C GLU A 125 6.79 -7.40 -1.30
N LEU A 126 7.28 -7.41 -0.07
CA LEU A 126 6.82 -6.53 1.00
C LEU A 126 6.98 -5.06 0.63
N SER A 127 8.08 -4.67 0.00
CA SER A 127 8.32 -3.29 -0.46
C SER A 127 7.35 -2.89 -1.57
N VAL A 128 7.05 -3.77 -2.51
CA VAL A 128 6.04 -3.54 -3.56
C VAL A 128 4.65 -3.35 -2.96
N TRP A 129 4.27 -4.16 -1.96
CA TRP A 129 3.00 -4.00 -1.28
C TRP A 129 2.93 -2.68 -0.48
N ALA A 130 4.00 -2.29 0.20
CA ALA A 130 4.08 -0.99 0.87
C ALA A 130 3.88 0.16 -0.11
N MET A 131 4.48 0.08 -1.31
CA MET A 131 4.28 1.08 -2.35
C MET A 131 2.82 1.13 -2.86
N GLY A 132 2.13 0.00 -2.89
CA GLY A 132 0.71 -0.08 -3.28
C GLY A 132 -0.17 0.90 -2.54
N GLY A 133 0.02 1.06 -1.23
CA GLY A 133 -0.74 2.02 -0.41
C GLY A 133 -0.51 3.48 -0.80
N VAL A 134 0.72 3.84 -1.20
CA VAL A 134 1.05 5.20 -1.68
C VAL A 134 0.47 5.43 -3.07
N LEU A 135 0.58 4.44 -3.93
CA LEU A 135 0.06 4.50 -5.31
C LEU A 135 -1.47 4.45 -5.35
N GLY A 136 -2.11 3.95 -4.29
CA GLY A 136 -3.55 3.73 -4.27
C GLY A 136 -3.98 2.48 -5.04
N THR A 137 -3.05 1.55 -5.31
CA THR A 137 -3.30 0.32 -6.09
C THR A 137 -4.05 -0.77 -5.31
N SER A 138 -4.64 -0.44 -4.17
CA SER A 138 -5.51 -1.34 -3.38
C SER A 138 -6.98 -1.34 -3.87
N ALA A 139 -7.23 -0.95 -5.13
CA ALA A 139 -8.57 -0.97 -5.71
C ALA A 139 -9.16 -2.38 -5.71
N ILE A 140 -10.50 -2.44 -5.59
CA ILE A 140 -11.24 -3.69 -5.60
C ILE A 140 -11.37 -4.19 -7.04
N GLY A 141 -10.99 -5.43 -7.28
CA GLY A 141 -11.12 -6.09 -8.59
C GLY A 141 -12.57 -6.35 -8.98
N LYS A 142 -12.82 -6.59 -10.27
CA LYS A 142 -14.18 -6.83 -10.78
C LYS A 142 -14.80 -8.13 -10.26
N ASP A 143 -13.97 -9.15 -10.03
CA ASP A 143 -14.38 -10.48 -9.56
C ASP A 143 -14.25 -10.61 -8.04
N GLU A 144 -13.96 -9.51 -7.34
CA GLU A 144 -13.87 -9.46 -5.89
C GLU A 144 -15.21 -9.02 -5.26
N THR A 145 -15.58 -9.64 -4.16
CA THR A 145 -16.75 -9.28 -3.35
C THR A 145 -16.30 -8.66 -2.03
N MET A 146 -17.19 -7.91 -1.39
CA MET A 146 -16.85 -7.14 -0.20
C MET A 146 -17.86 -7.39 0.93
N LYS A 147 -17.35 -7.34 2.16
CA LYS A 147 -18.16 -7.30 3.37
C LYS A 147 -17.69 -6.17 4.27
N LEU A 148 -18.58 -5.24 4.59
CA LEU A 148 -18.30 -4.14 5.51
C LEU A 148 -18.66 -4.53 6.94
N VAL A 149 -17.76 -4.22 7.88
CA VAL A 149 -17.97 -4.37 9.31
C VAL A 149 -17.65 -3.03 9.97
N GLU A 150 -18.56 -2.55 10.82
CA GLU A 150 -18.35 -1.35 11.63
C GLU A 150 -17.69 -1.72 12.95
N GLU A 151 -16.49 -1.17 13.21
CA GLU A 151 -15.68 -1.43 14.40
C GLU A 151 -15.39 -0.10 15.12
N GLY A 152 -16.44 0.50 15.69
CA GLY A 152 -16.33 1.76 16.40
C GLY A 152 -15.79 2.90 15.53
N PRO A 153 -14.58 3.44 15.79
CA PRO A 153 -14.00 4.54 15.03
C PRO A 153 -13.50 4.14 13.64
N ARG A 154 -13.59 2.86 13.26
CA ARG A 154 -13.11 2.33 11.99
C ARG A 154 -14.19 1.53 11.27
N TYR A 155 -14.08 1.47 9.95
CA TYR A 155 -14.70 0.46 9.12
C TYR A 155 -13.65 -0.59 8.77
N ARG A 156 -14.02 -1.89 8.86
CA ARG A 156 -13.26 -2.96 8.26
C ARG A 156 -13.96 -3.43 6.99
N LEU A 157 -13.25 -3.42 5.88
CA LEU A 157 -13.70 -3.94 4.60
C LEU A 157 -12.96 -5.24 4.32
N ASP A 158 -13.66 -6.36 4.43
CA ASP A 158 -13.16 -7.69 4.06
C ASP A 158 -13.37 -7.89 2.56
N VAL A 159 -12.32 -8.22 1.82
CA VAL A 159 -12.34 -8.43 0.37
C VAL A 159 -12.09 -9.88 0.07
N PHE A 160 -13.02 -10.48 -0.67
CA PHE A 160 -12.98 -11.88 -1.07
C PHE A 160 -12.82 -11.98 -2.58
N GLY A 161 -12.09 -12.99 -3.02
CA GLY A 161 -11.91 -13.28 -4.44
C GLY A 161 -11.96 -14.78 -4.71
N PRO A 162 -11.91 -15.18 -5.99
CA PRO A 162 -11.96 -16.59 -6.38
C PRO A 162 -10.77 -17.35 -5.80
N ARG A 163 -11.03 -18.57 -5.32
CA ARG A 163 -9.98 -19.48 -4.88
C ARG A 163 -9.31 -20.13 -6.10
N PRO A 164 -7.99 -20.06 -6.27
CA PRO A 164 -7.30 -20.71 -7.37
C PRO A 164 -7.57 -22.21 -7.39
N GLY A 165 -8.02 -22.74 -8.54
CA GLY A 165 -8.27 -24.18 -8.75
C GLY A 165 -9.57 -24.71 -8.16
N ALA A 166 -10.42 -23.89 -7.55
CA ALA A 166 -11.73 -24.28 -7.04
C ALA A 166 -12.86 -23.90 -8.01
N ALA A 167 -14.09 -24.41 -7.75
CA ALA A 167 -15.27 -24.00 -8.50
C ALA A 167 -15.49 -22.48 -8.38
N SER A 168 -16.05 -21.86 -9.40
CA SER A 168 -16.25 -20.40 -9.51
C SER A 168 -17.06 -19.77 -8.35
N THR A 169 -17.72 -20.58 -7.54
CA THR A 169 -18.51 -20.15 -6.37
C THR A 169 -17.72 -20.13 -5.06
N ASP A 170 -16.52 -20.75 -5.02
CA ASP A 170 -15.72 -20.80 -3.79
C ASP A 170 -14.82 -19.55 -3.69
N SER A 171 -15.20 -18.64 -2.79
CA SER A 171 -14.48 -17.41 -2.52
C SER A 171 -13.64 -17.54 -1.26
N GLN A 172 -12.44 -16.96 -1.30
CA GLN A 172 -11.55 -16.86 -0.14
C GLN A 172 -11.30 -15.41 0.25
N LEU A 173 -11.04 -15.18 1.53
CA LEU A 173 -10.60 -13.88 2.00
C LEU A 173 -9.19 -13.59 1.45
N LEU A 174 -9.04 -12.48 0.73
CA LEU A 174 -7.77 -12.04 0.16
C LEU A 174 -7.10 -11.00 1.03
N ARG A 175 -7.89 -10.06 1.57
CA ARG A 175 -7.37 -8.95 2.38
C ARG A 175 -8.46 -8.32 3.23
N ARG A 176 -8.03 -7.62 4.28
CA ARG A 176 -8.84 -6.74 5.11
C ARG A 176 -8.26 -5.34 5.04
N MET A 177 -9.11 -4.33 4.97
CA MET A 177 -8.72 -2.93 4.99
C MET A 177 -9.48 -2.20 6.08
N TRP A 178 -8.77 -1.45 6.95
CA TRP A 178 -9.39 -0.62 7.96
C TRP A 178 -9.35 0.84 7.52
N PHE A 179 -10.52 1.45 7.49
CA PHE A 179 -10.71 2.85 7.19
C PHE A 179 -10.97 3.62 8.48
N ASP A 180 -10.26 4.71 8.70
CA ASP A 180 -10.61 5.67 9.74
C ASP A 180 -11.91 6.38 9.37
N ARG A 181 -12.92 6.36 10.25
CA ARG A 181 -14.26 6.90 9.96
C ARG A 181 -14.33 8.42 9.91
N ARG A 182 -13.33 9.14 10.39
CA ARG A 182 -13.28 10.60 10.30
C ARG A 182 -12.79 11.05 8.93
N THR A 183 -11.86 10.33 8.36
CA THR A 183 -11.18 10.70 7.11
C THR A 183 -11.56 9.82 5.92
N LEU A 184 -12.07 8.61 6.16
CA LEU A 184 -12.26 7.52 5.21
C LEU A 184 -10.95 7.14 4.47
N LEU A 185 -9.81 7.35 5.12
CA LEU A 185 -8.51 6.87 4.64
C LEU A 185 -8.26 5.45 5.14
N VAL A 186 -7.62 4.63 4.30
CA VAL A 186 -7.12 3.32 4.74
C VAL A 186 -5.94 3.56 5.67
N VAL A 187 -6.04 3.11 6.91
CA VAL A 187 -5.00 3.23 7.93
C VAL A 187 -4.28 1.92 8.22
N GLN A 188 -4.89 0.80 7.81
CA GLN A 188 -4.31 -0.53 7.95
C GLN A 188 -4.82 -1.45 6.84
N GLU A 189 -3.97 -2.35 6.37
CA GLU A 189 -4.32 -3.45 5.47
C GLU A 189 -3.68 -4.74 5.98
N GLU A 190 -4.41 -5.84 5.93
CA GLU A 190 -3.88 -7.19 6.11
C GLU A 190 -4.07 -7.97 4.82
N ARG A 191 -3.04 -8.65 4.39
CA ARG A 191 -3.09 -9.61 3.30
C ARG A 191 -3.16 -11.02 3.87
N VAL A 192 -4.02 -11.83 3.27
CA VAL A 192 -4.31 -13.18 3.75
C VAL A 192 -3.88 -14.16 2.67
N ASN A 193 -3.17 -15.21 3.09
CA ASN A 193 -2.73 -16.27 2.20
C ASN A 193 -3.85 -17.28 1.91
N GLY A 194 -3.59 -18.25 1.02
CA GLY A 194 -4.56 -19.29 0.65
C GLY A 194 -5.00 -20.22 1.79
N SER A 195 -4.27 -20.26 2.92
CA SER A 195 -4.65 -20.99 4.14
C SER A 195 -5.49 -20.16 5.11
N GLY A 196 -5.75 -18.89 4.81
CA GLY A 196 -6.52 -18.00 5.67
C GLY A 196 -5.71 -17.30 6.76
N GLU A 197 -4.39 -17.46 6.77
CA GLU A 197 -3.50 -16.82 7.72
C GLU A 197 -3.05 -15.45 7.21
N THR A 198 -2.77 -14.52 8.11
CA THR A 198 -2.22 -13.21 7.76
C THR A 198 -0.82 -13.39 7.16
N ASP A 199 -0.67 -13.03 5.90
CA ASP A 199 0.60 -13.07 5.16
C ASP A 199 1.42 -11.80 5.36
N ALA A 200 0.77 -10.65 5.48
CA ALA A 200 1.39 -9.37 5.82
C ALA A 200 0.40 -8.42 6.48
N SER A 201 0.90 -7.57 7.38
CA SER A 201 0.18 -6.45 7.97
C SER A 201 0.86 -5.15 7.60
N ILE A 202 0.09 -4.18 7.10
CA ILE A 202 0.58 -2.89 6.62
C ILE A 202 -0.16 -1.79 7.38
N GLN A 203 0.58 -0.84 7.94
CA GLN A 203 0.03 0.35 8.60
C GLN A 203 0.44 1.60 7.82
N TYR A 204 -0.51 2.51 7.68
CA TYR A 204 -0.34 3.77 6.96
C TYR A 204 -0.53 4.94 7.92
N GLU A 205 0.48 5.81 7.98
CA GLU A 205 0.53 6.96 8.90
C GLU A 205 1.02 8.21 8.18
N ASP A 206 0.92 9.36 8.85
CA ASP A 206 1.44 10.64 8.36
C ASP A 206 0.90 11.00 6.97
N PHE A 207 -0.42 11.11 6.87
CA PHE A 207 -1.09 11.48 5.63
C PHE A 207 -0.89 12.94 5.30
N ARG A 208 -0.31 13.21 4.13
CA ARG A 208 -0.06 14.57 3.63
C ARG A 208 -0.66 14.75 2.24
N SER A 209 -0.99 16.00 1.90
CA SER A 209 -1.43 16.35 0.55
C SER A 209 -0.27 16.26 -0.42
N ILE A 210 -0.50 15.65 -1.59
CA ILE A 210 0.44 15.60 -2.71
C ILE A 210 -0.19 16.25 -3.94
N GLY A 211 0.64 16.87 -4.79
CA GLY A 211 0.22 17.58 -5.99
C GLY A 211 0.02 19.09 -5.77
N GLU A 212 -0.02 19.84 -6.87
CA GLU A 212 -0.40 21.24 -6.85
C GLU A 212 -1.82 21.36 -6.29
N GLN A 213 -2.00 22.28 -5.37
CA GLN A 213 -3.33 22.65 -4.89
C GLN A 213 -4.14 23.09 -6.10
N ALA A 214 -5.11 22.28 -6.53
CA ALA A 214 -6.14 22.80 -7.40
C ALA A 214 -6.65 24.10 -6.72
N PRO A 215 -6.75 25.22 -7.46
CA PRO A 215 -7.19 26.47 -6.87
C PRO A 215 -8.48 26.20 -6.10
N ALA A 216 -8.60 26.75 -4.91
CA ALA A 216 -9.65 26.54 -3.92
C ALA A 216 -11.07 26.97 -4.41
N ALA A 217 -11.40 26.72 -5.67
CA ALA A 217 -12.66 27.08 -6.31
C ALA A 217 -13.86 26.24 -5.84
N THR A 218 -13.61 25.13 -5.17
CA THR A 218 -14.69 24.29 -4.62
C THR A 218 -14.36 23.93 -3.16
N GLY A 219 -14.50 24.82 -2.26
CA GLY A 219 -14.25 24.78 -0.81
C GLY A 219 -14.42 23.46 -0.04
N ASN A 220 -14.24 22.31 -0.66
CA ASN A 220 -14.32 21.00 -0.03
C ASN A 220 -12.89 20.52 0.36
N PRO A 221 -12.52 20.49 1.66
CA PRO A 221 -11.25 19.98 2.11
C PRO A 221 -11.02 18.49 1.76
N ASP A 222 -12.08 17.75 1.43
CA ASP A 222 -12.02 16.34 1.01
C ASP A 222 -11.47 16.14 -0.43
N SER A 223 -11.28 17.21 -1.21
CA SER A 223 -10.72 17.15 -2.57
C SER A 223 -9.19 16.98 -2.59
N ARG A 224 -8.51 17.08 -1.45
CA ARG A 224 -7.06 16.93 -1.37
C ARG A 224 -6.65 15.47 -1.56
N LEU A 225 -5.69 15.25 -2.47
CA LEU A 225 -5.10 13.93 -2.67
C LEU A 225 -4.13 13.62 -1.52
N LEU A 226 -4.65 12.99 -0.45
CA LEU A 226 -3.86 12.59 0.70
C LEU A 226 -3.16 11.26 0.44
N ARG A 227 -1.87 11.17 0.79
CA ARG A 227 -1.06 9.93 0.73
C ARG A 227 -0.29 9.73 2.02
N PRO A 228 -0.08 8.47 2.45
CA PRO A 228 0.74 8.17 3.62
C PRO A 228 2.21 8.47 3.30
N PHE A 229 2.88 9.17 4.20
CA PHE A 229 4.31 9.42 4.16
C PHE A 229 5.10 8.45 5.04
N LYS A 230 4.41 7.71 5.91
CA LYS A 230 5.01 6.67 6.73
C LYS A 230 4.21 5.38 6.58
N ILE A 231 4.93 4.29 6.28
CA ILE A 231 4.36 2.97 6.08
C ILE A 231 5.17 1.98 6.89
N SER A 232 4.49 1.19 7.71
CA SER A 232 5.10 0.09 8.45
C SER A 232 4.47 -1.21 7.97
N LEU A 233 5.31 -2.17 7.57
CA LEU A 233 4.88 -3.46 7.09
C LEU A 233 5.58 -4.56 7.89
N GLU A 234 4.81 -5.52 8.34
CA GLU A 234 5.28 -6.70 9.05
C GLU A 234 4.88 -7.95 8.28
N ASP A 235 5.83 -8.86 8.10
CA ASP A 235 5.57 -10.18 7.56
C ASP A 235 4.76 -11.01 8.57
N GLY A 236 3.65 -11.59 8.13
CA GLY A 236 2.77 -12.38 8.99
C GLY A 236 3.44 -13.60 9.62
N ARG A 237 4.54 -14.05 9.03
CA ARG A 237 5.37 -15.14 9.57
C ARG A 237 6.44 -14.65 10.55
N GLY A 238 6.48 -13.35 10.86
CA GLY A 238 7.47 -12.76 11.75
C GLY A 238 8.91 -12.76 11.21
N GLN A 239 9.10 -13.06 9.92
CA GLN A 239 10.42 -13.22 9.30
C GLN A 239 11.02 -11.90 8.82
N GLY A 240 10.25 -10.80 8.82
CA GLY A 240 10.75 -9.52 8.37
C GLY A 240 9.82 -8.36 8.63
N SER A 241 10.38 -7.17 8.52
CA SER A 241 9.63 -5.92 8.55
C SER A 241 10.27 -4.87 7.65
N VAL A 242 9.44 -3.98 7.13
CA VAL A 242 9.88 -2.83 6.33
C VAL A 242 9.17 -1.60 6.86
N GLN A 243 9.94 -0.56 7.22
CA GLN A 243 9.42 0.75 7.56
C GLN A 243 9.91 1.75 6.53
N VAL A 244 8.99 2.38 5.82
CA VAL A 244 9.28 3.38 4.80
C VAL A 244 8.84 4.75 5.30
N THR A 245 9.69 5.75 5.12
CA THR A 245 9.37 7.15 5.36
C THR A 245 9.67 7.93 4.11
N PHE A 246 8.64 8.51 3.48
CA PHE A 246 8.82 9.39 2.33
C PHE A 246 9.27 10.77 2.80
N HIS A 247 10.26 11.31 2.12
CA HIS A 247 10.71 12.69 2.28
C HIS A 247 9.98 13.60 1.30
N GLU A 248 9.72 13.07 0.09
CA GLU A 248 9.06 13.77 -0.99
C GLU A 248 8.21 12.81 -1.81
N ILE A 249 7.03 13.26 -2.22
CA ILE A 249 6.16 12.59 -3.21
C ILE A 249 5.68 13.66 -4.18
N ILE A 250 6.01 13.48 -5.45
CA ILE A 250 5.58 14.33 -6.55
C ILE A 250 4.69 13.49 -7.46
N SER A 251 3.45 13.94 -7.68
CA SER A 251 2.48 13.24 -8.52
C SER A 251 2.20 13.98 -9.82
N ASN A 252 1.84 13.23 -10.86
CA ASN A 252 1.32 13.71 -12.13
C ASN A 252 2.30 14.62 -12.91
N GLN A 253 3.60 14.53 -12.62
CA GLN A 253 4.63 15.13 -13.47
C GLN A 253 5.05 14.17 -14.59
N GLU A 254 5.51 14.71 -15.68
CA GLU A 254 6.03 13.92 -16.79
C GLU A 254 7.25 13.10 -16.36
N LEU A 255 7.21 11.80 -16.62
CA LEU A 255 8.34 10.89 -16.42
C LEU A 255 8.88 10.45 -17.77
N LYS A 256 10.20 10.56 -17.94
CA LYS A 256 10.88 10.04 -19.12
C LYS A 256 10.92 8.52 -19.07
N ASN A 257 11.04 7.86 -20.23
CA ASN A 257 11.14 6.40 -20.28
C ASN A 257 12.41 5.87 -19.56
N GLU A 258 13.49 6.66 -19.54
CA GLU A 258 14.71 6.34 -18.80
C GLU A 258 14.54 6.31 -17.29
N ASP A 259 13.59 7.12 -16.74
CA ASP A 259 13.28 7.14 -15.30
C ASP A 259 12.66 5.81 -14.84
N LEU A 260 11.92 5.16 -15.73
CA LEU A 260 11.22 3.89 -15.43
C LEU A 260 12.10 2.66 -15.61
N GLY A 261 13.30 2.80 -16.22
CA GLY A 261 14.18 1.67 -16.50
C GLY A 261 13.65 0.77 -17.63
N ARG A 262 14.34 -0.36 -17.83
CA ARG A 262 13.96 -1.37 -18.84
C ARG A 262 14.07 -2.76 -18.25
N VAL A 263 13.09 -3.60 -18.51
CA VAL A 263 13.20 -5.04 -18.26
C VAL A 263 13.93 -5.64 -19.46
N SER A 264 15.14 -6.13 -19.24
CA SER A 264 15.95 -6.78 -20.28
C SER A 264 15.21 -8.05 -20.76
N GLY A 265 14.93 -8.16 -22.06
CA GLY A 265 14.21 -9.30 -22.66
C GLY A 265 12.93 -8.94 -23.41
N ARG A 266 12.46 -7.69 -23.36
CA ARG A 266 11.34 -7.25 -24.18
C ARG A 266 11.88 -6.93 -25.59
N PRO A 267 11.34 -7.56 -26.67
CA PRO A 267 11.67 -7.13 -28.02
C PRO A 267 11.23 -5.68 -28.20
N SER A 268 12.11 -4.86 -28.79
CA SER A 268 11.79 -3.47 -29.14
C SER A 268 10.52 -3.45 -29.99
N PRO A 269 9.55 -2.53 -29.75
CA PRO A 269 8.41 -2.39 -30.63
C PRO A 269 8.91 -2.12 -32.06
N PRO A 270 8.34 -2.78 -33.08
CA PRO A 270 8.69 -2.49 -34.47
C PRO A 270 8.25 -1.05 -34.79
N GLY A 271 9.20 -0.15 -35.08
CA GLY A 271 8.90 1.16 -35.63
C GLY A 271 9.39 2.37 -34.82
N SER A 272 10.71 2.56 -34.77
CA SER A 272 11.30 3.89 -34.69
C SER A 272 12.68 3.88 -35.37
N ALA A 273 12.63 3.59 -36.65
CA ALA A 273 13.72 3.94 -37.58
C ALA A 273 13.20 5.07 -38.44
N SER A 274 13.69 6.25 -38.22
CA SER A 274 13.69 7.36 -39.18
C SER A 274 14.87 8.25 -38.92
#